data_77291ad1a504ab2f368e32addbc954d9
#
_entry.id   77291ad1a504ab2f368e32addbc954d9
#
_cell.length_a   1.000
_cell.length_b   1.000
_cell.length_c   1.000
_cell.angle_alpha   90.00
_cell.angle_beta   90.00
_cell.angle_gamma   90.00
#
_symmetry.space_group_name_H-M   'P 1'
#
loop_
_entity.id
_entity.type
_entity.pdbx_description
1 polymer ?
#
loop_
_entity_poly.entity_id
_entity_poly.type
_entity_poly.pdbx_seq_one_letter_code
_entity_poly.pdbx_strand_id
1 'polypeptide(L)'
;MTPSDTPTETLARRAGAAFAAYQAGDRHRLAELVDLLTPLLWHTVRSQRVGHDQAEDIVQTTWLRLVHHADAIQDSQAVLAWLIVTAKRESWRVVKETRRSRPMTEADDAEEVVDVTMDGPESAALASAEGRVIWRHIESLSERCRSLLRVVAFSDRPDYASVAQALGMPVGSIGPTRGRCLAKLRLLLDADPQWGI
;
A
#
# COMPACT_ATOMS: atom_id res chain seq x y z
N MET A 1 -25.13 19.98 -26.03
CA MET A 1 -25.40 18.71 -25.38
C MET A 1 -24.12 18.34 -24.65
N THR A 2 -24.01 18.82 -23.41
CA THR A 2 -22.84 18.68 -22.54
C THR A 2 -22.80 17.25 -22.01
N PRO A 3 -21.63 16.54 -22.03
CA PRO A 3 -21.50 15.26 -21.39
C PRO A 3 -21.64 15.43 -19.89
N SER A 4 -22.56 14.69 -19.30
CA SER A 4 -22.76 14.61 -17.85
C SER A 4 -21.47 14.12 -17.20
N ASP A 5 -20.78 15.01 -16.48
CA ASP A 5 -19.76 14.68 -15.50
C ASP A 5 -20.41 13.87 -14.36
N THR A 6 -20.49 12.56 -14.55
CA THR A 6 -20.75 11.65 -13.42
C THR A 6 -19.52 11.72 -12.53
N PRO A 7 -19.62 12.20 -11.27
CA PRO A 7 -18.49 12.24 -10.38
C PRO A 7 -17.89 10.83 -10.26
N THR A 8 -16.65 10.65 -10.67
CA THR A 8 -15.94 9.37 -10.50
C THR A 8 -16.01 9.00 -9.03
N GLU A 9 -16.73 7.96 -8.70
CA GLU A 9 -16.93 7.50 -7.34
C GLU A 9 -15.56 7.14 -6.73
N THR A 10 -15.24 7.74 -5.59
CA THR A 10 -13.94 7.55 -4.94
C THR A 10 -13.81 6.12 -4.41
N LEU A 11 -12.57 5.61 -4.33
CA LEU A 11 -12.29 4.29 -3.78
C LEU A 11 -12.90 4.11 -2.37
N ALA A 12 -12.82 5.15 -1.54
CA ALA A 12 -13.40 5.14 -0.20
C ALA A 12 -14.92 4.98 -0.22
N ARG A 13 -15.62 5.68 -1.12
CA ARG A 13 -17.08 5.58 -1.26
C ARG A 13 -17.51 4.21 -1.74
N ARG A 14 -16.82 3.66 -2.76
CA ARG A 14 -17.07 2.31 -3.25
C ARG A 14 -16.85 1.27 -2.17
N ALA A 15 -15.74 1.37 -1.43
CA ALA A 15 -15.46 0.50 -0.31
C ALA A 15 -16.53 0.60 0.79
N GLY A 16 -16.94 1.82 1.15
CA GLY A 16 -17.99 2.05 2.13
C GLY A 16 -19.34 1.48 1.71
N ALA A 17 -19.72 1.64 0.43
CA ALA A 17 -20.97 1.07 -0.10
C ALA A 17 -20.95 -0.47 -0.10
N ALA A 18 -19.85 -1.09 -0.54
CA ALA A 18 -19.68 -2.54 -0.50
C ALA A 18 -19.71 -3.07 0.94
N PHE A 19 -19.06 -2.38 1.87
CA PHE A 19 -19.05 -2.78 3.28
C PHE A 19 -20.42 -2.63 3.95
N ALA A 20 -21.16 -1.56 3.67
CA ALA A 20 -22.54 -1.39 4.17
C ALA A 20 -23.45 -2.52 3.69
N ALA A 21 -23.37 -2.91 2.43
CA ALA A 21 -24.13 -4.03 1.88
C ALA A 21 -23.73 -5.37 2.52
N TYR A 22 -22.42 -5.57 2.78
CA TYR A 22 -21.94 -6.74 3.53
C TYR A 22 -22.53 -6.81 4.95
N GLN A 23 -22.53 -5.70 5.69
CA GLN A 23 -23.14 -5.60 7.01
C GLN A 23 -24.66 -5.85 6.98
N ALA A 24 -25.33 -5.48 5.87
CA ALA A 24 -26.75 -5.76 5.65
C ALA A 24 -27.06 -7.23 5.30
N GLY A 25 -26.03 -8.09 5.20
CA GLY A 25 -26.16 -9.53 4.98
C GLY A 25 -25.80 -10.02 3.58
N ASP A 26 -25.46 -9.13 2.64
CA ASP A 26 -24.98 -9.51 1.31
C ASP A 26 -23.50 -9.96 1.38
N ARG A 27 -23.30 -11.24 1.67
CA ARG A 27 -21.95 -11.82 1.84
C ARG A 27 -21.06 -11.74 0.58
N HIS A 28 -21.66 -11.62 -0.61
CA HIS A 28 -20.89 -11.49 -1.86
C HIS A 28 -20.12 -10.17 -1.94
N ARG A 29 -20.58 -9.14 -1.23
CA ARG A 29 -19.91 -7.84 -1.19
C ARG A 29 -18.56 -7.86 -0.47
N LEU A 30 -18.31 -8.85 0.36
CA LEU A 30 -16.98 -9.03 0.94
C LEU A 30 -15.93 -9.35 -0.14
N ALA A 31 -16.27 -10.18 -1.12
CA ALA A 31 -15.35 -10.50 -2.22
C ALA A 31 -15.03 -9.24 -3.04
N GLU A 32 -16.06 -8.43 -3.37
CA GLU A 32 -15.85 -7.14 -4.05
C GLU A 32 -14.92 -6.22 -3.26
N LEU A 33 -15.10 -6.16 -1.93
CA LEU A 33 -14.26 -5.34 -1.05
C LEU A 33 -12.80 -5.83 -1.05
N VAL A 34 -12.61 -7.16 -1.01
CA VAL A 34 -11.29 -7.80 -1.07
C VAL A 34 -10.60 -7.46 -2.39
N ASP A 35 -11.24 -7.66 -3.52
CA ASP A 35 -10.68 -7.36 -4.84
C ASP A 35 -10.32 -5.88 -4.98
N LEU A 36 -11.16 -5.01 -4.44
CA LEU A 36 -10.98 -3.56 -4.52
C LEU A 36 -9.81 -3.04 -3.67
N LEU A 37 -9.63 -3.57 -2.46
CA LEU A 37 -8.72 -2.99 -1.46
C LEU A 37 -7.45 -3.81 -1.21
N THR A 38 -7.37 -5.08 -1.59
CA THR A 38 -6.18 -5.90 -1.38
C THR A 38 -4.92 -5.29 -2.01
N PRO A 39 -4.94 -4.76 -3.25
CA PRO A 39 -3.76 -4.11 -3.82
C PRO A 39 -3.26 -2.94 -2.96
N LEU A 40 -4.16 -2.11 -2.45
CA LEU A 40 -3.80 -0.98 -1.59
C LEU A 40 -3.24 -1.44 -0.24
N LEU A 41 -3.84 -2.45 0.38
CA LEU A 41 -3.35 -3.04 1.63
C LEU A 41 -1.97 -3.64 1.45
N TRP A 42 -1.76 -4.40 0.37
CA TRP A 42 -0.49 -4.98 0.01
C TRP A 42 0.62 -3.93 -0.06
N HIS A 43 0.42 -2.86 -0.86
CA HIS A 43 1.40 -1.80 -0.98
C HIS A 43 1.61 -1.03 0.33
N THR A 44 0.56 -0.89 1.15
CA THR A 44 0.65 -0.29 2.46
C THR A 44 1.55 -1.11 3.39
N VAL A 45 1.38 -2.43 3.42
CA VAL A 45 2.18 -3.35 4.25
C VAL A 45 3.63 -3.39 3.75
N ARG A 46 3.84 -3.58 2.44
CA ARG A 46 5.18 -3.62 1.84
C ARG A 46 5.97 -2.33 2.04
N SER A 47 5.30 -1.19 2.15
CA SER A 47 5.95 0.09 2.45
C SER A 47 6.58 0.14 3.86
N GLN A 48 6.22 -0.78 4.76
CA GLN A 48 6.77 -0.88 6.11
C GLN A 48 8.02 -1.78 6.18
N ARG A 49 8.65 -2.12 5.04
CA ARG A 49 9.80 -3.04 4.95
C ARG A 49 9.50 -4.44 5.51
N VAL A 50 8.31 -4.91 5.30
CA VAL A 50 7.89 -6.28 5.61
C VAL A 50 8.23 -7.18 4.44
N GLY A 51 8.80 -8.36 4.68
CA GLY A 51 9.07 -9.38 3.67
C GLY A 51 7.80 -9.80 2.93
N HIS A 52 7.95 -10.51 1.78
CA HIS A 52 6.81 -10.92 0.95
C HIS A 52 5.84 -11.81 1.74
N ASP A 53 6.34 -12.93 2.28
CA ASP A 53 5.51 -13.90 3.00
C ASP A 53 4.82 -13.30 4.22
N GLN A 54 5.56 -12.46 4.97
CA GLN A 54 4.98 -11.74 6.11
C GLN A 54 3.92 -10.71 5.67
N ALA A 55 4.08 -10.11 4.48
CA ALA A 55 3.10 -9.16 3.96
C ALA A 55 1.79 -9.85 3.59
N GLU A 56 1.88 -11.06 3.01
CA GLU A 56 0.71 -11.90 2.71
C GLU A 56 -0.05 -12.25 3.98
N ASP A 57 0.64 -12.74 5.01
CA ASP A 57 0.05 -13.06 6.31
C ASP A 57 -0.61 -11.85 6.97
N ILE A 58 0.02 -10.68 6.88
CA ILE A 58 -0.53 -9.44 7.45
C ILE A 58 -1.79 -9.01 6.71
N VAL A 59 -1.80 -9.07 5.38
CA VAL A 59 -2.98 -8.73 4.59
C VAL A 59 -4.12 -9.70 4.90
N GLN A 60 -3.84 -11.00 4.94
CA GLN A 60 -4.83 -12.01 5.31
C GLN A 60 -5.37 -11.79 6.74
N THR A 61 -4.48 -11.55 7.72
CA THR A 61 -4.87 -11.24 9.10
C THR A 61 -5.74 -9.99 9.17
N THR A 62 -5.44 -8.98 8.36
CA THR A 62 -6.23 -7.74 8.30
C THR A 62 -7.66 -8.01 7.83
N TRP A 63 -7.84 -8.85 6.82
CA TRP A 63 -9.15 -9.28 6.32
C TRP A 63 -9.92 -10.10 7.35
N LEU A 64 -9.28 -11.06 8.01
CA LEU A 64 -9.89 -11.83 9.08
C LEU A 64 -10.37 -10.95 10.23
N ARG A 65 -9.58 -9.95 10.61
CA ARG A 65 -9.98 -8.97 11.62
C ARG A 65 -11.18 -8.13 11.20
N LEU A 66 -11.27 -7.75 9.91
CA LEU A 66 -12.46 -7.04 9.41
C LEU A 66 -13.71 -7.89 9.60
N VAL A 67 -13.66 -9.16 9.20
CA VAL A 67 -14.80 -10.09 9.35
C VAL A 67 -15.21 -10.23 10.80
N HIS A 68 -14.26 -10.36 11.73
CA HIS A 68 -14.55 -10.48 13.16
C HIS A 68 -15.07 -9.19 13.82
N HIS A 69 -14.75 -8.03 13.25
CA HIS A 69 -15.13 -6.74 13.83
C HIS A 69 -16.14 -5.97 12.96
N ALA A 70 -16.71 -6.61 11.95
CA ALA A 70 -17.60 -5.94 11.00
C ALA A 70 -18.78 -5.24 11.70
N ASP A 71 -19.39 -5.89 12.65
CA ASP A 71 -20.54 -5.35 13.39
C ASP A 71 -20.19 -4.19 14.33
N ALA A 72 -18.90 -4.06 14.70
CA ALA A 72 -18.42 -2.99 15.57
C ALA A 72 -18.10 -1.70 14.78
N ILE A 73 -17.98 -1.76 13.48
CA ILE A 73 -17.71 -0.60 12.63
C ILE A 73 -19.03 0.07 12.26
N GLN A 74 -19.40 1.11 13.02
CA GLN A 74 -20.69 1.79 12.84
C GLN A 74 -20.76 2.63 11.57
N ASP A 75 -19.66 3.28 11.18
CA ASP A 75 -19.57 4.06 9.93
C ASP A 75 -18.92 3.23 8.83
N SER A 76 -19.71 2.77 7.88
CA SER A 76 -19.23 1.99 6.74
C SER A 76 -18.21 2.75 5.89
N GLN A 77 -18.27 4.09 5.84
CA GLN A 77 -17.29 4.91 5.12
C GLN A 77 -15.90 4.91 5.79
N ALA A 78 -15.82 4.54 7.06
CA ALA A 78 -14.57 4.40 7.79
C ALA A 78 -13.82 3.09 7.50
N VAL A 79 -14.41 2.13 6.77
CA VAL A 79 -13.82 0.79 6.54
C VAL A 79 -12.43 0.84 5.93
N LEU A 80 -12.21 1.70 4.94
CA LEU A 80 -10.90 1.85 4.31
C LEU A 80 -9.84 2.34 5.32
N ALA A 81 -10.15 3.37 6.09
CA ALA A 81 -9.25 3.87 7.13
C ALA A 81 -8.96 2.82 8.19
N TRP A 82 -9.99 2.08 8.61
CA TRP A 82 -9.87 1.02 9.60
C TRP A 82 -8.93 -0.10 9.11
N LEU A 83 -9.09 -0.56 7.86
CA LEU A 83 -8.23 -1.57 7.24
C LEU A 83 -6.77 -1.12 7.18
N ILE A 84 -6.52 0.11 6.73
CA ILE A 84 -5.17 0.67 6.63
C ILE A 84 -4.50 0.79 8.00
N VAL A 85 -5.22 1.30 9.00
CA VAL A 85 -4.68 1.41 10.37
C VAL A 85 -4.39 0.03 10.94
N THR A 86 -5.27 -0.94 10.69
CA THR A 86 -5.10 -2.32 11.15
C THR A 86 -3.88 -2.97 10.49
N ALA A 87 -3.75 -2.87 9.17
CA ALA A 87 -2.60 -3.39 8.43
C ALA A 87 -1.26 -2.78 8.91
N LYS A 88 -1.21 -1.46 9.14
CA LYS A 88 -0.02 -0.80 9.70
C LYS A 88 0.33 -1.29 11.11
N ARG A 89 -0.67 -1.48 11.98
CA ARG A 89 -0.45 -2.00 13.33
C ARG A 89 0.11 -3.41 13.31
N GLU A 90 -0.43 -4.28 12.43
CA GLU A 90 0.08 -5.64 12.26
C GLU A 90 1.50 -5.64 11.69
N SER A 91 1.79 -4.81 10.69
CA SER A 91 3.14 -4.66 10.15
C SER A 91 4.14 -4.25 11.24
N TRP A 92 3.77 -3.26 12.04
CA TRP A 92 4.62 -2.81 13.15
C TRP A 92 4.85 -3.91 14.20
N ARG A 93 3.81 -4.70 14.52
CA ARG A 93 3.92 -5.83 15.44
C ARG A 93 4.93 -6.86 14.91
N VAL A 94 4.81 -7.26 13.65
CA VAL A 94 5.70 -8.23 13.00
C VAL A 94 7.15 -7.71 12.96
N VAL A 95 7.37 -6.48 12.53
CA VAL A 95 8.72 -5.87 12.50
C VAL A 95 9.35 -5.83 13.89
N LYS A 96 8.57 -5.49 14.93
CA LYS A 96 9.06 -5.46 16.31
C LYS A 96 9.41 -6.86 16.82
N GLU A 97 8.64 -7.86 16.46
CA GLU A 97 8.83 -9.26 16.85
C GLU A 97 10.09 -9.84 16.18
N THR A 98 10.27 -9.59 14.88
CA THR A 98 11.46 -9.98 14.10
C THR A 98 12.75 -9.35 14.68
N ARG A 99 12.70 -8.08 15.06
CA ARG A 99 13.84 -7.40 15.71
C ARG A 99 14.19 -7.99 17.08
N ARG A 100 13.22 -8.47 17.85
CA ARG A 100 13.46 -9.11 19.15
C ARG A 100 14.04 -10.50 19.02
N SER A 101 13.73 -11.21 17.94
CA SER A 101 14.19 -12.58 17.69
C SER A 101 15.57 -12.65 17.05
N ARG A 102 16.14 -11.52 16.60
CA ARG A 102 17.50 -11.43 16.07
C ARG A 102 18.48 -11.21 17.22
N PRO A 103 19.53 -12.04 17.38
CA PRO A 103 20.63 -11.75 18.30
C PRO A 103 21.29 -10.42 17.88
N MET A 104 21.64 -9.59 18.86
CA MET A 104 22.32 -8.32 18.66
C MET A 104 23.75 -8.59 18.16
N THR A 105 23.93 -8.74 16.85
CA THR A 105 25.24 -8.65 16.20
C THR A 105 25.29 -7.31 15.49
N GLU A 106 26.33 -6.55 15.83
CA GLU A 106 26.69 -5.25 15.28
C GLU A 106 26.95 -5.40 13.77
N ALA A 107 25.96 -5.16 12.95
CA ALA A 107 26.04 -4.88 11.50
C ALA A 107 24.63 -4.72 10.94
N ASP A 108 23.90 -3.70 11.36
CA ASP A 108 22.52 -3.48 10.90
C ASP A 108 22.42 -2.52 9.70
N ASP A 109 23.47 -2.53 8.85
CA ASP A 109 23.46 -1.95 7.50
C ASP A 109 23.48 -3.01 6.39
N ALA A 110 23.19 -4.28 6.74
CA ALA A 110 23.01 -5.29 5.73
C ALA A 110 21.69 -5.00 4.99
N GLU A 111 21.84 -4.46 3.80
CA GLU A 111 20.87 -4.41 2.73
C GLU A 111 20.24 -5.81 2.60
N GLU A 112 19.09 -6.00 3.27
CA GLU A 112 18.31 -7.22 3.12
C GLU A 112 17.85 -7.24 1.68
N VAL A 113 18.57 -8.01 0.87
CA VAL A 113 18.17 -8.35 -0.50
C VAL A 113 16.75 -8.92 -0.39
N VAL A 114 15.77 -8.08 -0.72
CA VAL A 114 14.38 -8.49 -0.79
C VAL A 114 14.31 -9.59 -1.84
N ASP A 115 14.13 -10.82 -1.39
CA ASP A 115 13.91 -11.95 -2.28
C ASP A 115 12.67 -11.66 -3.12
N VAL A 116 12.90 -11.44 -4.41
CA VAL A 116 11.89 -10.99 -5.37
C VAL A 116 11.23 -12.21 -5.99
N THR A 117 10.78 -13.16 -5.17
CA THR A 117 9.90 -14.21 -5.64
C THR A 117 8.47 -13.68 -5.59
N MET A 118 7.86 -13.49 -6.74
CA MET A 118 6.71 -12.61 -6.89
C MET A 118 5.60 -13.25 -7.68
N ASP A 119 4.42 -13.25 -7.07
CA ASP A 119 3.13 -13.35 -7.75
C ASP A 119 2.27 -12.13 -7.36
N GLY A 120 2.28 -11.08 -8.19
CA GLY A 120 1.52 -9.87 -7.94
C GLY A 120 1.75 -8.81 -9.04
N PRO A 121 1.00 -7.69 -9.08
CA PRO A 121 1.22 -6.63 -10.06
C PRO A 121 2.63 -6.01 -9.98
N GLU A 122 3.33 -6.16 -8.85
CA GLU A 122 4.78 -5.87 -8.74
C GLU A 122 5.60 -6.81 -9.63
N SER A 123 5.18 -8.08 -9.82
CA SER A 123 5.91 -9.06 -10.62
C SER A 123 6.05 -8.65 -12.08
N ALA A 124 4.98 -8.11 -12.66
CA ALA A 124 5.00 -7.63 -14.03
C ALA A 124 5.95 -6.43 -14.19
N ALA A 125 5.99 -5.51 -13.21
CA ALA A 125 6.90 -4.36 -13.23
C ALA A 125 8.36 -4.76 -12.98
N LEU A 126 8.60 -5.77 -12.16
CA LEU A 126 9.93 -6.30 -11.84
C LEU A 126 10.42 -7.36 -12.86
N ALA A 127 9.56 -7.83 -13.76
CA ALA A 127 9.96 -8.71 -14.86
C ALA A 127 10.95 -8.01 -15.81
N SER A 128 10.97 -6.68 -15.85
CA SER A 128 11.97 -5.91 -16.61
C SER A 128 13.19 -5.55 -15.76
N ALA A 129 14.36 -5.46 -16.38
CA ALA A 129 15.58 -4.99 -15.72
C ALA A 129 15.40 -3.55 -15.18
N GLU A 130 14.73 -2.69 -15.94
CA GLU A 130 14.40 -1.32 -15.56
C GLU A 130 13.48 -1.26 -14.33
N GLY A 131 12.47 -2.12 -14.29
CA GLY A 131 11.56 -2.20 -13.14
C GLY A 131 12.29 -2.55 -11.85
N ARG A 132 13.26 -3.48 -11.89
CA ARG A 132 14.08 -3.82 -10.71
C ARG A 132 14.93 -2.65 -10.23
N VAL A 133 15.50 -1.88 -11.16
CA VAL A 133 16.29 -0.68 -10.83
C VAL A 133 15.40 0.37 -10.16
N ILE A 134 14.22 0.66 -10.73
CA ILE A 134 13.26 1.62 -10.16
C ILE A 134 12.88 1.21 -8.73
N TRP A 135 12.51 -0.04 -8.52
CA TRP A 135 12.07 -0.53 -7.21
C TRP A 135 13.17 -0.48 -6.16
N ARG A 136 14.40 -0.83 -6.51
CA ARG A 136 15.57 -0.69 -5.63
C ARG A 136 15.71 0.75 -5.13
N HIS A 137 15.59 1.72 -6.03
CA HIS A 137 15.68 3.13 -5.66
C HIS A 137 14.46 3.62 -4.87
N ILE A 138 13.25 3.12 -5.14
CA ILE A 138 12.08 3.41 -4.32
C ILE A 138 12.29 2.93 -2.88
N GLU A 139 12.86 1.75 -2.68
CA GLU A 139 13.16 1.21 -1.35
C GLU A 139 14.20 2.05 -0.58
N SER A 140 15.15 2.67 -1.27
CA SER A 140 16.15 3.55 -0.65
C SER A 140 15.59 4.92 -0.23
N LEU A 141 14.39 5.29 -0.69
CA LEU A 141 13.76 6.54 -0.31
C LEU A 141 13.30 6.54 1.16
N SER A 142 13.07 7.75 1.69
CA SER A 142 12.43 7.88 3.01
C SER A 142 11.09 7.15 3.06
N GLU A 143 10.71 6.65 4.24
CA GLU A 143 9.46 5.92 4.44
C GLU A 143 8.25 6.65 3.85
N ARG A 144 8.17 7.96 4.05
CA ARG A 144 7.09 8.80 3.50
C ARG A 144 7.04 8.78 1.97
N CYS A 145 8.19 8.89 1.30
CA CYS A 145 8.27 8.85 -0.17
C CYS A 145 7.99 7.45 -0.69
N ARG A 146 8.57 6.43 -0.08
CA ARG A 146 8.36 5.03 -0.44
C ARG A 146 6.88 4.66 -0.35
N SER A 147 6.23 4.94 0.78
CA SER A 147 4.80 4.68 0.99
C SER A 147 3.94 5.40 -0.05
N LEU A 148 4.21 6.68 -0.30
CA LEU A 148 3.45 7.46 -1.27
C LEU A 148 3.63 6.93 -2.70
N LEU A 149 4.86 6.67 -3.14
CA LEU A 149 5.12 6.21 -4.49
C LEU A 149 4.58 4.79 -4.72
N ARG A 150 4.68 3.88 -3.74
CA ARG A 150 4.08 2.55 -3.84
C ARG A 150 2.56 2.62 -4.02
N VAL A 151 1.87 3.39 -3.20
CA VAL A 151 0.40 3.51 -3.27
C VAL A 151 -0.06 4.17 -4.57
N VAL A 152 0.70 5.15 -5.09
CA VAL A 152 0.32 5.90 -6.30
C VAL A 152 0.74 5.19 -7.60
N ALA A 153 1.81 4.38 -7.60
CA ALA A 153 2.34 3.74 -8.79
C ALA A 153 1.36 2.72 -9.43
N PHE A 154 0.50 2.11 -8.63
CA PHE A 154 -0.43 1.06 -9.07
C PHE A 154 -1.87 1.56 -9.30
N SER A 155 -2.07 2.86 -9.34
CA SER A 155 -3.37 3.45 -9.64
C SER A 155 -3.27 4.39 -10.83
N ASP A 156 -3.95 4.05 -11.91
CA ASP A 156 -4.03 4.93 -13.10
C ASP A 156 -4.63 6.30 -12.77
N ARG A 157 -5.52 6.33 -11.76
CA ARG A 157 -6.13 7.55 -11.23
C ARG A 157 -6.20 7.46 -9.71
N PRO A 158 -5.11 7.80 -9.00
CA PRO A 158 -5.11 7.71 -7.54
C PRO A 158 -6.12 8.70 -6.94
N ASP A 159 -7.04 8.19 -6.14
CA ASP A 159 -7.89 9.02 -5.30
C ASP A 159 -7.04 9.61 -4.17
N TYR A 160 -6.69 10.87 -4.30
CA TYR A 160 -5.83 11.56 -3.33
C TYR A 160 -6.46 11.66 -1.93
N ALA A 161 -7.78 11.62 -1.79
CA ALA A 161 -8.42 11.59 -0.49
C ALA A 161 -8.14 10.25 0.22
N SER A 162 -8.32 9.13 -0.49
CA SER A 162 -8.00 7.80 0.04
C SER A 162 -6.51 7.62 0.30
N VAL A 163 -5.63 8.11 -0.60
CA VAL A 163 -4.18 8.10 -0.39
C VAL A 163 -3.77 8.90 0.83
N ALA A 164 -4.34 10.10 1.02
CA ALA A 164 -4.10 10.96 2.17
C ALA A 164 -4.50 10.28 3.48
N GLN A 165 -5.67 9.66 3.51
CA GLN A 165 -6.17 8.91 4.65
C GLN A 165 -5.26 7.70 4.94
N ALA A 166 -4.88 6.94 3.91
CA ALA A 166 -3.96 5.81 4.01
C ALA A 166 -2.62 6.18 4.64
N LEU A 167 -2.08 7.31 4.22
CA LEU A 167 -0.74 7.74 4.62
C LEU A 167 -0.75 8.68 5.84
N GLY A 168 -1.92 9.06 6.37
CA GLY A 168 -2.03 10.01 7.46
C GLY A 168 -1.50 11.40 7.07
N MET A 169 -1.77 11.84 5.84
CA MET A 169 -1.29 13.11 5.28
C MET A 169 -2.46 14.02 4.93
N PRO A 170 -2.30 15.36 5.01
CA PRO A 170 -3.29 16.27 4.44
C PRO A 170 -3.44 16.06 2.93
N VAL A 171 -4.69 16.04 2.41
CA VAL A 171 -4.96 15.81 0.99
C VAL A 171 -4.18 16.78 0.09
N GLY A 172 -4.17 18.07 0.42
CA GLY A 172 -3.44 19.10 -0.33
C GLY A 172 -1.92 18.94 -0.32
N SER A 173 -1.35 18.11 0.57
CA SER A 173 0.09 17.84 0.62
C SER A 173 0.53 16.67 -0.28
N ILE A 174 -0.40 15.86 -0.78
CA ILE A 174 -0.09 14.68 -1.59
C ILE A 174 0.63 15.07 -2.89
N GLY A 175 0.04 15.98 -3.67
CA GLY A 175 0.63 16.44 -4.94
C GLY A 175 2.04 17.01 -4.79
N PRO A 176 2.26 18.02 -3.95
CA PRO A 176 3.58 18.60 -3.70
C PRO A 176 4.59 17.57 -3.16
N THR A 177 4.17 16.65 -2.29
CA THR A 177 5.05 15.63 -1.74
C THR A 177 5.42 14.60 -2.81
N ARG A 178 4.44 14.14 -3.63
CA ARG A 178 4.69 13.28 -4.78
C ARG A 178 5.72 13.87 -5.73
N GLY A 179 5.57 15.15 -6.08
CA GLY A 179 6.51 15.85 -6.95
C GLY A 179 7.94 15.82 -6.41
N ARG A 180 8.12 16.11 -5.12
CA ARG A 180 9.45 16.05 -4.46
C ARG A 180 10.01 14.64 -4.41
N CYS A 181 9.19 13.62 -4.13
CA CYS A 181 9.62 12.23 -4.09
C CYS A 181 10.02 11.72 -5.48
N LEU A 182 9.28 12.08 -6.52
CA LEU A 182 9.64 11.75 -7.91
C LEU A 182 10.92 12.45 -8.36
N ALA A 183 11.12 13.71 -7.99
CA ALA A 183 12.37 14.42 -8.29
C ALA A 183 13.57 13.74 -7.63
N LYS A 184 13.43 13.31 -6.36
CA LYS A 184 14.48 12.56 -5.66
C LYS A 184 14.74 11.19 -6.30
N LEU A 185 13.69 10.45 -6.66
CA LEU A 185 13.82 9.17 -7.36
C LEU A 185 14.56 9.36 -8.70
N ARG A 186 14.20 10.40 -9.47
CA ARG A 186 14.85 10.69 -10.73
C ARG A 186 16.35 10.94 -10.58
N LEU A 187 16.78 11.71 -9.58
CA LEU A 187 18.19 11.93 -9.29
C LEU A 187 18.95 10.63 -8.99
N LEU A 188 18.30 9.69 -8.28
CA LEU A 188 18.89 8.38 -7.98
C LEU A 188 18.99 7.52 -9.22
N LEU A 189 17.97 7.53 -10.09
CA LEU A 189 17.98 6.80 -11.36
C LEU A 189 19.02 7.38 -12.32
N ASP A 190 19.10 8.70 -12.48
CA ASP A 190 20.07 9.37 -13.36
C ASP A 190 21.54 9.08 -12.93
N ALA A 191 21.77 8.76 -11.67
CA ALA A 191 23.08 8.39 -11.12
C ALA A 191 23.37 6.87 -11.21
N ASP A 192 22.39 6.04 -11.55
CA ASP A 192 22.56 4.58 -11.60
C ASP A 192 23.06 4.13 -12.98
N PRO A 193 24.24 3.47 -13.05
CA PRO A 193 24.76 2.98 -14.33
C PRO A 193 23.88 1.92 -15.02
N GLN A 194 22.96 1.30 -14.29
CA GLN A 194 22.03 0.29 -14.81
C GLN A 194 20.72 0.89 -15.33
N TRP A 195 20.56 2.21 -15.24
CA TRP A 195 19.39 2.92 -15.70
C TRP A 195 19.60 3.43 -17.12
N GLY A 196 18.71 3.07 -18.05
CA GLY A 196 18.75 3.57 -19.44
C GLY A 196 19.68 2.81 -20.41
N ILE A 197 20.06 1.57 -20.06
CA ILE A 197 20.78 0.66 -20.98
C ILE A 197 19.79 -0.23 -21.73
#